data_b90e6dcddb83224e007d7149ad9886c8
#
_entry.id   b90e6dcddb83224e007d7149ad9886c8
#
_cell.length_a   1.000
_cell.length_b   1.000
_cell.length_c   1.000
_cell.angle_alpha   90.00
_cell.angle_beta   90.00
_cell.angle_gamma   90.00
#
_symmetry.space_group_name_H-M   'P 1'
#
loop_
_entity.id
_entity.type
_entity.pdbx_description
1 polymer ?
#
loop_
_entity_poly.entity_id
_entity_poly.type
_entity_poly.pdbx_seq_one_letter_code
_entity_poly.pdbx_strand_id
1 'polypeptide(L)'
;QKIWAAMTAMERSRILRRAVDILRERNDELARLETLDTGKAYSETSTVDIVTGADVLEYYAGLATAIQGEQVPLRESSFFYTRREPLGVVAGIGAWNYPIQIALWKSAPALAAGNAMIFKPSETTPLTALKLAETYTEAGLPDGVFNVVQGAGREIGQWLTEHPVIEKKIGRA
;
A
#
# COMPACT_ATOMS: atom_id res chain seq x y z
N GLN A 1 8.07 -0.76 -11.26
CA GLN A 1 7.37 0.52 -11.10
C GLN A 1 6.89 1.07 -12.45
N LYS A 2 7.76 1.15 -13.49
CA LYS A 2 7.41 1.73 -14.79
C LYS A 2 6.18 1.07 -15.45
N ILE A 3 6.07 -0.26 -15.40
CA ILE A 3 4.91 -1.00 -15.92
C ILE A 3 3.64 -0.57 -15.19
N TRP A 4 3.67 -0.52 -13.86
CA TRP A 4 2.53 -0.12 -13.04
C TRP A 4 2.09 1.33 -13.25
N ALA A 5 3.05 2.25 -13.37
CA ALA A 5 2.79 3.65 -13.65
C ALA A 5 2.21 3.90 -15.05
N ALA A 6 2.57 3.04 -16.02
CA ALA A 6 2.05 3.11 -17.39
C ALA A 6 0.61 2.57 -17.54
N MET A 7 0.12 1.79 -16.57
CA MET A 7 -1.27 1.31 -16.55
C MET A 7 -2.22 2.48 -16.31
N THR A 8 -3.39 2.42 -16.92
CA THR A 8 -4.45 3.40 -16.65
C THR A 8 -4.90 3.32 -15.19
N ALA A 9 -5.41 4.42 -14.65
CA ALA A 9 -5.94 4.44 -13.29
C ALA A 9 -7.06 3.41 -13.07
N MET A 10 -7.87 3.14 -14.12
CA MET A 10 -8.93 2.13 -14.08
C MET A 10 -8.38 0.71 -14.00
N GLU A 11 -7.33 0.38 -14.73
CA GLU A 11 -6.67 -0.93 -14.65
C GLU A 11 -6.08 -1.16 -13.26
N ARG A 12 -5.39 -0.17 -12.70
CA ARG A 12 -4.90 -0.24 -11.32
C ARG A 12 -6.04 -0.42 -10.31
N SER A 13 -7.12 0.34 -10.46
CA SER A 13 -8.31 0.24 -9.62
C SER A 13 -8.90 -1.17 -9.61
N ARG A 14 -9.01 -1.82 -10.78
CA ARG A 14 -9.55 -3.18 -10.90
C ARG A 14 -8.69 -4.21 -10.16
N ILE A 15 -7.38 -4.12 -10.27
CA ILE A 15 -6.44 -5.01 -9.56
C ILE A 15 -6.56 -4.80 -8.05
N LEU A 16 -6.57 -3.55 -7.58
CA LEU A 16 -6.70 -3.25 -6.15
C LEU A 16 -8.05 -3.69 -5.58
N ARG A 17 -9.15 -3.55 -6.33
CA ARG A 17 -10.47 -4.07 -5.91
C ARG A 17 -10.48 -5.59 -5.80
N ARG A 18 -9.83 -6.30 -6.73
CA ARG A 18 -9.68 -7.75 -6.62
C ARG A 18 -8.89 -8.15 -5.36
N ALA A 19 -7.87 -7.39 -4.98
CA ALA A 19 -7.18 -7.61 -3.72
C ALA A 19 -8.10 -7.40 -2.50
N VAL A 20 -9.02 -6.44 -2.55
CA VAL A 20 -10.05 -6.23 -1.51
C VAL A 20 -10.94 -7.46 -1.38
N ASP A 21 -11.42 -8.02 -2.50
CA ASP A 21 -12.27 -9.20 -2.49
C ASP A 21 -11.55 -10.38 -1.84
N ILE A 22 -10.28 -10.64 -2.22
CA ILE A 22 -9.46 -11.71 -1.63
C ILE A 22 -9.24 -11.49 -0.12
N LEU A 23 -8.96 -10.26 0.32
CA LEU A 23 -8.81 -9.94 1.75
C LEU A 23 -10.07 -10.25 2.54
N ARG A 24 -11.24 -9.88 2.02
CA ARG A 24 -12.54 -10.13 2.65
C ARG A 24 -12.88 -11.63 2.68
N GLU A 25 -12.63 -12.36 1.60
CA GLU A 25 -12.81 -13.82 1.53
C GLU A 25 -11.91 -14.55 2.52
N ARG A 26 -10.68 -14.08 2.72
CA ARG A 26 -9.70 -14.67 3.65
C ARG A 26 -9.67 -14.02 5.03
N ASN A 27 -10.67 -13.25 5.39
CA ASN A 27 -10.68 -12.51 6.66
C ASN A 27 -10.40 -13.42 7.87
N ASP A 28 -11.06 -14.57 7.96
CA ASP A 28 -10.89 -15.52 9.07
C ASP A 28 -9.44 -16.05 9.16
N GLU A 29 -8.86 -16.47 8.04
CA GLU A 29 -7.49 -16.96 7.95
C GLU A 29 -6.48 -15.88 8.39
N LEU A 30 -6.62 -14.67 7.82
CA LEU A 30 -5.73 -13.55 8.11
C LEU A 30 -5.87 -13.07 9.55
N ALA A 31 -7.08 -13.02 10.09
CA ALA A 31 -7.34 -12.64 11.47
C ALA A 31 -6.73 -13.63 12.48
N ARG A 32 -6.79 -14.94 12.22
CA ARG A 32 -6.12 -15.95 13.04
C ARG A 32 -4.61 -15.76 13.01
N LEU A 33 -4.04 -15.52 11.83
CA LEU A 33 -2.61 -15.28 11.69
C LEU A 33 -2.18 -14.01 12.43
N GLU A 34 -2.94 -12.91 12.29
CA GLU A 34 -2.70 -11.64 12.99
C GLU A 34 -2.77 -11.82 14.51
N THR A 35 -3.75 -12.61 15.01
CA THR A 35 -3.87 -12.97 16.43
C THR A 35 -2.63 -13.73 16.92
N LEU A 36 -2.17 -14.72 16.17
CA LEU A 36 -0.97 -15.50 16.53
C LEU A 36 0.30 -14.66 16.53
N ASP A 37 0.41 -13.74 15.57
CA ASP A 37 1.60 -12.90 15.38
C ASP A 37 1.68 -11.77 16.41
N THR A 38 0.52 -11.20 16.81
CA THR A 38 0.44 -10.00 17.66
C THR A 38 0.07 -10.28 19.13
N GLY A 39 -0.58 -11.40 19.39
CA GLY A 39 -1.22 -11.67 20.69
C GLY A 39 -2.54 -10.93 20.92
N LYS A 40 -3.11 -10.24 19.92
CA LYS A 40 -4.41 -9.56 20.00
C LYS A 40 -5.55 -10.56 20.07
N ALA A 41 -6.70 -10.13 20.62
CA ALA A 41 -7.91 -10.94 20.62
C ALA A 41 -8.42 -11.17 19.18
N TYR A 42 -8.81 -12.41 18.87
CA TYR A 42 -9.38 -12.75 17.56
C TYR A 42 -10.64 -11.91 17.21
N SER A 43 -11.45 -11.57 18.21
CA SER A 43 -12.59 -10.69 18.01
C SER A 43 -12.21 -9.30 17.49
N GLU A 44 -11.03 -8.80 17.83
CA GLU A 44 -10.51 -7.54 17.31
C GLU A 44 -9.91 -7.73 15.90
N THR A 45 -9.03 -8.71 15.74
CA THR A 45 -8.36 -8.94 14.44
C THR A 45 -9.36 -9.24 13.32
N SER A 46 -10.43 -10.00 13.61
CA SER A 46 -11.44 -10.39 12.61
C SER A 46 -12.47 -9.30 12.29
N THR A 47 -12.70 -8.35 13.19
CA THR A 47 -13.73 -7.31 12.98
C THR A 47 -13.16 -5.92 12.76
N VAL A 48 -11.90 -5.70 13.10
CA VAL A 48 -11.23 -4.39 12.97
C VAL A 48 -10.06 -4.44 12.01
N ASP A 49 -9.01 -5.23 12.29
CA ASP A 49 -7.71 -5.11 11.62
C ASP A 49 -7.81 -5.39 10.11
N ILE A 50 -8.36 -6.55 9.77
CA ILE A 50 -8.45 -6.96 8.35
C ILE A 50 -9.54 -6.15 7.64
N VAL A 51 -10.69 -5.99 8.28
CA VAL A 51 -11.86 -5.30 7.71
C VAL A 51 -11.53 -3.85 7.37
N THR A 52 -11.03 -3.08 8.33
CA THR A 52 -10.71 -1.67 8.10
C THR A 52 -9.52 -1.48 7.16
N GLY A 53 -8.59 -2.44 7.14
CA GLY A 53 -7.52 -2.47 6.15
C GLY A 53 -8.06 -2.64 4.73
N ALA A 54 -8.97 -3.58 4.53
CA ALA A 54 -9.64 -3.82 3.24
C ALA A 54 -10.48 -2.60 2.81
N ASP A 55 -11.20 -1.96 3.75
CA ASP A 55 -12.00 -0.77 3.46
C ASP A 55 -11.14 0.42 3.00
N VAL A 56 -9.97 0.60 3.61
CA VAL A 56 -9.01 1.62 3.16
C VAL A 56 -8.47 1.31 1.76
N LEU A 57 -8.16 0.04 1.46
CA LEU A 57 -7.76 -0.34 0.11
C LEU A 57 -8.86 -0.10 -0.91
N GLU A 58 -10.12 -0.42 -0.58
CA GLU A 58 -11.27 -0.16 -1.45
C GLU A 58 -11.46 1.34 -1.71
N TYR A 59 -11.36 2.16 -0.67
CA TYR A 59 -11.44 3.61 -0.80
C TYR A 59 -10.40 4.15 -1.79
N TYR A 60 -9.12 3.79 -1.62
CA TYR A 60 -8.07 4.27 -2.53
C TYR A 60 -8.15 3.63 -3.92
N ALA A 61 -8.61 2.40 -4.05
CA ALA A 61 -8.87 1.80 -5.35
C ALA A 61 -9.94 2.59 -6.12
N GLY A 62 -11.00 3.05 -5.44
CA GLY A 62 -12.01 3.95 -6.00
C GLY A 62 -11.44 5.32 -6.37
N LEU A 63 -10.58 5.86 -5.52
CA LEU A 63 -9.99 7.19 -5.69
C LEU A 63 -8.93 7.25 -6.81
N ALA A 64 -8.38 6.12 -7.25
CA ALA A 64 -7.32 6.08 -8.26
C ALA A 64 -7.68 6.86 -9.54
N THR A 65 -8.94 6.81 -9.96
CA THR A 65 -9.46 7.51 -11.16
C THR A 65 -9.78 8.99 -10.93
N ALA A 66 -9.77 9.46 -9.68
CA ALA A 66 -10.08 10.84 -9.30
C ALA A 66 -8.82 11.68 -9.07
N ILE A 67 -7.62 11.14 -9.31
CA ILE A 67 -6.36 11.88 -9.21
C ILE A 67 -6.25 12.80 -10.42
N GLN A 68 -6.63 14.07 -10.25
CA GLN A 68 -6.67 15.07 -11.32
C GLN A 68 -5.70 16.21 -11.04
N GLY A 69 -5.30 16.90 -12.11
CA GLY A 69 -4.64 18.18 -12.06
C GLY A 69 -5.64 19.32 -12.23
N GLU A 70 -5.12 20.52 -12.28
CA GLU A 70 -5.90 21.77 -12.46
C GLU A 70 -5.48 22.46 -13.74
N GLN A 71 -6.39 23.18 -14.37
CA GLN A 71 -6.12 24.08 -15.47
C GLN A 71 -6.48 25.50 -15.03
N VAL A 72 -5.55 26.43 -15.18
CA VAL A 72 -5.74 27.83 -14.77
C VAL A 72 -5.49 28.76 -15.96
N PRO A 73 -6.49 29.57 -16.38
CA PRO A 73 -6.28 30.59 -17.39
C PRO A 73 -5.44 31.73 -16.84
N LEU A 74 -4.45 32.20 -17.62
CA LEU A 74 -3.60 33.34 -17.26
C LEU A 74 -3.99 34.61 -17.98
N ARG A 75 -4.27 34.50 -19.30
CA ARG A 75 -4.67 35.57 -20.20
C ARG A 75 -5.52 34.97 -21.31
N GLU A 76 -6.09 35.79 -22.20
CA GLU A 76 -6.91 35.34 -23.34
C GLU A 76 -6.27 34.21 -24.18
N SER A 77 -4.94 34.22 -24.35
CA SER A 77 -4.21 33.26 -25.19
C SER A 77 -3.28 32.31 -24.41
N SER A 78 -3.34 32.30 -23.09
CA SER A 78 -2.39 31.55 -22.25
C SER A 78 -3.06 30.88 -21.06
N PHE A 79 -2.71 29.66 -20.81
CA PHE A 79 -3.11 28.92 -19.61
C PHE A 79 -1.96 28.00 -19.18
N PHE A 80 -1.99 27.55 -17.92
CA PHE A 80 -1.19 26.43 -17.45
C PHE A 80 -2.07 25.34 -16.90
N TYR A 81 -1.53 24.12 -16.85
CA TYR A 81 -2.18 23.01 -16.17
C TYR A 81 -1.16 22.28 -15.29
N THR A 82 -1.66 21.67 -14.21
CA THR A 82 -0.88 20.77 -13.37
C THR A 82 -1.16 19.33 -13.74
N ARG A 83 -0.16 18.48 -13.62
CA ARG A 83 -0.28 17.04 -13.79
C ARG A 83 0.25 16.35 -12.55
N ARG A 84 -0.53 15.46 -11.98
CA ARG A 84 -0.08 14.63 -10.87
C ARG A 84 0.54 13.34 -11.42
N GLU A 85 1.77 13.06 -11.02
CA GLU A 85 2.53 11.91 -11.48
C GLU A 85 2.97 11.06 -10.29
N PRO A 86 3.15 9.72 -10.45
CA PRO A 86 3.75 8.89 -9.42
C PRO A 86 5.15 9.40 -9.06
N LEU A 87 5.49 9.38 -7.79
CA LEU A 87 6.84 9.70 -7.33
C LEU A 87 7.88 8.67 -7.82
N GLY A 88 7.48 7.39 -7.91
CA GLY A 88 8.38 6.32 -8.32
C GLY A 88 8.38 5.16 -7.34
N VAL A 89 9.47 4.97 -6.62
CA VAL A 89 9.59 3.96 -5.55
C VAL A 89 9.45 4.63 -4.19
N VAL A 90 8.53 4.12 -3.38
CA VAL A 90 8.30 4.63 -2.03
C VAL A 90 8.57 3.54 -0.99
N ALA A 91 9.00 3.93 0.20
CA ALA A 91 9.18 3.00 1.31
C ALA A 91 8.05 3.17 2.34
N GLY A 92 7.49 2.05 2.79
CA GLY A 92 6.56 1.98 3.92
C GLY A 92 7.21 1.28 5.11
N ILE A 93 7.14 1.88 6.30
CA ILE A 93 7.63 1.28 7.54
C ILE A 93 6.43 0.97 8.42
N GLY A 94 6.25 -0.29 8.76
CA GLY A 94 5.15 -0.81 9.57
C GLY A 94 5.35 -0.64 11.07
N ALA A 95 4.28 -0.81 11.82
CA ALA A 95 4.30 -0.89 13.28
C ALA A 95 3.78 -2.25 13.72
N TRP A 96 4.07 -2.62 14.98
CA TRP A 96 3.79 -3.95 15.51
C TRP A 96 2.32 -4.19 15.93
N ASN A 97 1.59 -3.13 16.23
CA ASN A 97 0.29 -3.20 16.91
C ASN A 97 -0.91 -3.40 15.98
N TYR A 98 -0.80 -3.04 14.69
CA TYR A 98 -1.80 -3.25 13.64
C TYR A 98 -1.10 -3.61 12.31
N PRO A 99 -0.41 -4.76 12.23
CA PRO A 99 0.52 -5.06 11.14
C PRO A 99 -0.09 -4.95 9.75
N ILE A 100 -1.12 -5.73 9.46
CA ILE A 100 -1.75 -5.74 8.13
C ILE A 100 -2.50 -4.43 7.83
N GLN A 101 -3.20 -3.88 8.82
CA GLN A 101 -3.92 -2.62 8.67
C GLN A 101 -2.98 -1.48 8.27
N ILE A 102 -1.84 -1.36 8.97
CA ILE A 102 -0.84 -0.33 8.68
C ILE A 102 -0.16 -0.58 7.33
N ALA A 103 0.06 -1.84 6.95
CA ALA A 103 0.57 -2.17 5.62
C ALA A 103 -0.40 -1.70 4.53
N LEU A 104 -1.69 -1.94 4.69
CA LEU A 104 -2.74 -1.49 3.78
C LEU A 104 -2.88 0.04 3.76
N TRP A 105 -2.85 0.71 4.92
CA TRP A 105 -2.93 2.17 4.98
C TRP A 105 -1.79 2.88 4.23
N LYS A 106 -0.64 2.23 4.11
CA LYS A 106 0.51 2.78 3.39
C LYS A 106 0.55 2.35 1.92
N SER A 107 0.25 1.09 1.66
CA SER A 107 0.29 0.56 0.29
C SER A 107 -0.88 1.03 -0.56
N ALA A 108 -2.08 1.13 -0.02
CA ALA A 108 -3.26 1.52 -0.78
C ALA A 108 -3.12 2.87 -1.51
N PRO A 109 -2.79 3.99 -0.83
CA PRO A 109 -2.59 5.27 -1.52
C PRO A 109 -1.39 5.25 -2.46
N ALA A 110 -0.30 4.58 -2.08
CA ALA A 110 0.90 4.51 -2.90
C ALA A 110 0.66 3.78 -4.22
N LEU A 111 0.02 2.61 -4.16
CA LEU A 111 -0.29 1.79 -5.33
C LEU A 111 -1.37 2.44 -6.21
N ALA A 112 -2.42 2.99 -5.62
CA ALA A 112 -3.46 3.70 -6.35
C ALA A 112 -2.90 4.87 -7.17
N ALA A 113 -1.93 5.60 -6.61
CA ALA A 113 -1.23 6.70 -7.29
C ALA A 113 -0.18 6.23 -8.32
N GLY A 114 0.02 4.92 -8.53
CA GLY A 114 0.94 4.38 -9.53
C GLY A 114 2.39 4.21 -9.06
N ASN A 115 2.67 4.34 -7.75
CA ASN A 115 3.99 4.07 -7.19
C ASN A 115 4.22 2.58 -6.97
N ALA A 116 5.49 2.16 -6.93
CA ALA A 116 5.88 0.89 -6.33
C ALA A 116 6.29 1.11 -4.88
N MET A 117 6.10 0.08 -4.03
CA MET A 117 6.43 0.18 -2.61
C MET A 117 7.38 -0.93 -2.17
N ILE A 118 8.35 -0.54 -1.36
CA ILE A 118 9.11 -1.45 -0.50
C ILE A 118 8.55 -1.28 0.91
N PHE A 119 7.96 -2.34 1.45
CA PHE A 119 7.36 -2.31 2.79
C PHE A 119 8.20 -3.10 3.78
N LYS A 120 8.56 -2.46 4.89
CA LYS A 120 9.23 -3.11 6.02
C LYS A 120 8.26 -3.22 7.18
N PRO A 121 7.71 -4.41 7.49
CA PRO A 121 6.91 -4.61 8.69
C PRO A 121 7.76 -4.48 9.96
N SER A 122 7.12 -4.44 11.12
CA SER A 122 7.83 -4.67 12.39
C SER A 122 8.48 -6.05 12.38
N GLU A 123 9.68 -6.16 12.94
CA GLU A 123 10.37 -7.45 13.11
C GLU A 123 9.66 -8.40 14.09
N THR A 124 8.80 -7.85 14.95
CA THR A 124 8.03 -8.61 15.94
C THR A 124 6.70 -9.15 15.42
N THR A 125 6.17 -8.58 14.35
CA THR A 125 4.88 -8.97 13.77
C THR A 125 4.90 -8.86 12.24
N PRO A 126 5.67 -9.74 11.55
CA PRO A 126 5.91 -9.60 10.12
C PRO A 126 4.95 -10.40 9.23
N LEU A 127 4.21 -11.38 9.79
CA LEU A 127 3.63 -12.46 8.99
C LEU A 127 2.50 -11.99 8.07
N THR A 128 1.62 -11.15 8.56
CA THR A 128 0.46 -10.69 7.76
C THR A 128 0.86 -9.72 6.63
N ALA A 129 2.00 -9.04 6.75
CA ALA A 129 2.55 -8.26 5.65
C ALA A 129 3.02 -9.14 4.47
N LEU A 130 3.54 -10.35 4.76
CA LEU A 130 3.88 -11.33 3.73
C LEU A 130 2.62 -11.86 3.04
N LYS A 131 1.57 -12.15 3.81
CA LYS A 131 0.28 -12.57 3.26
C LYS A 131 -0.38 -11.49 2.41
N LEU A 132 -0.19 -10.22 2.77
CA LEU A 132 -0.63 -9.10 1.93
C LEU A 132 0.11 -9.07 0.58
N ALA A 133 1.42 -9.35 0.56
CA ALA A 133 2.17 -9.44 -0.70
C ALA A 133 1.67 -10.58 -1.59
N GLU A 134 1.40 -11.77 -1.01
CA GLU A 134 0.77 -12.89 -1.70
C GLU A 134 -0.60 -12.50 -2.28
N THR A 135 -1.43 -11.81 -1.49
CA THR A 135 -2.75 -11.32 -1.90
C THR A 135 -2.66 -10.35 -3.08
N TYR A 136 -1.72 -9.42 -3.07
CA TYR A 136 -1.51 -8.50 -4.18
C TYR A 136 -1.06 -9.22 -5.46
N THR A 137 -0.17 -10.21 -5.33
CA THR A 137 0.28 -11.04 -6.47
C THR A 137 -0.90 -11.82 -7.07
N GLU A 138 -1.72 -12.46 -6.25
CA GLU A 138 -2.90 -13.21 -6.68
C GLU A 138 -3.96 -12.30 -7.34
N ALA A 139 -4.09 -11.05 -6.86
CA ALA A 139 -4.96 -10.05 -7.47
C ALA A 139 -4.47 -9.58 -8.85
N GLY A 140 -3.24 -9.91 -9.23
CA GLY A 140 -2.64 -9.54 -10.51
C GLY A 140 -1.80 -8.27 -10.45
N LEU A 141 -1.35 -7.84 -9.26
CA LEU A 141 -0.36 -6.78 -9.16
C LEU A 141 0.95 -7.25 -9.81
N PRO A 142 1.55 -6.49 -10.74
CA PRO A 142 2.78 -6.92 -11.39
C PRO A 142 3.93 -7.13 -10.39
N ASP A 143 4.76 -8.12 -10.65
CA ASP A 143 5.93 -8.44 -9.83
C ASP A 143 6.81 -7.21 -9.59
N GLY A 144 7.30 -7.07 -8.36
CA GLY A 144 8.16 -5.97 -7.95
C GLY A 144 7.45 -4.63 -7.71
N VAL A 145 6.11 -4.57 -7.80
CA VAL A 145 5.34 -3.36 -7.45
C VAL A 145 5.12 -3.23 -5.95
N PHE A 146 4.88 -4.34 -5.25
CA PHE A 146 4.86 -4.37 -3.79
C PHE A 146 5.85 -5.43 -3.29
N ASN A 147 6.82 -5.02 -2.48
CA ASN A 147 7.88 -5.88 -1.99
C ASN A 147 7.99 -5.77 -0.48
N VAL A 148 8.09 -6.89 0.22
CA VAL A 148 8.28 -6.92 1.66
C VAL A 148 9.74 -7.26 1.98
N VAL A 149 10.37 -6.43 2.81
CA VAL A 149 11.73 -6.67 3.30
C VAL A 149 11.72 -6.85 4.81
N GLN A 150 12.38 -7.91 5.28
CA GLN A 150 12.47 -8.25 6.69
C GLN A 150 13.83 -7.86 7.26
N GLY A 151 13.87 -7.58 8.55
CA GLY A 151 15.09 -7.32 9.30
C GLY A 151 14.93 -6.28 10.40
N ALA A 152 16.00 -6.05 11.15
CA ALA A 152 16.01 -5.14 12.28
C ALA A 152 15.68 -3.70 11.85
N GLY A 153 14.78 -3.05 12.59
CA GLY A 153 14.30 -1.72 12.26
C GLY A 153 15.41 -0.68 12.14
N ARG A 154 16.40 -0.76 13.04
CA ARG A 154 17.57 0.13 13.04
C ARG A 154 18.48 0.01 11.81
N GLU A 155 18.54 -1.17 11.17
CA GLU A 155 19.38 -1.42 10.00
C GLU A 155 18.60 -1.16 8.71
N ILE A 156 17.54 -1.93 8.48
CA ILE A 156 16.73 -1.82 7.25
C ILE A 156 16.03 -0.46 7.17
N GLY A 157 15.57 0.06 8.31
CA GLY A 157 14.96 1.40 8.36
C GLY A 157 15.94 2.48 7.90
N GLN A 158 17.19 2.43 8.35
CA GLN A 158 18.24 3.36 7.93
C GLN A 158 18.52 3.21 6.43
N TRP A 159 18.75 2.00 5.92
CA TRP A 159 19.01 1.77 4.50
C TRP A 159 17.88 2.28 3.61
N LEU A 160 16.62 2.03 3.99
CA LEU A 160 15.47 2.59 3.27
C LEU A 160 15.42 4.12 3.32
N THR A 161 15.94 4.73 4.40
CA THR A 161 15.97 6.18 4.51
C THR A 161 17.08 6.83 3.69
N GLU A 162 18.16 6.17 3.50
CA GLU A 162 19.35 6.69 2.81
C GLU A 162 19.41 6.30 1.34
N HIS A 163 18.58 5.33 0.91
CA HIS A 163 18.64 4.81 -0.45
C HIS A 163 18.19 5.83 -1.50
N PRO A 164 19.03 6.15 -2.49
CA PRO A 164 18.80 7.27 -3.43
C PRO A 164 17.60 7.05 -4.39
N VAL A 165 17.13 5.80 -4.56
CA VAL A 165 15.97 5.47 -5.42
C VAL A 165 14.64 5.68 -4.69
N ILE A 166 14.67 5.84 -3.36
CA ILE A 166 13.43 6.00 -2.57
C ILE A 166 13.05 7.47 -2.50
N GLU A 167 12.02 7.83 -3.25
CA GLU A 167 11.53 9.20 -3.39
C GLU A 167 10.71 9.68 -2.18
N LYS A 168 10.04 8.77 -1.50
CA LYS A 168 9.19 9.08 -0.34
C LYS A 168 9.22 7.96 0.70
N LYS A 169 9.28 8.34 1.97
CA LYS A 169 9.10 7.43 3.10
C LYS A 169 7.77 7.71 3.77
N ILE A 170 7.02 6.63 4.00
CA ILE A 170 5.76 6.65 4.73
C ILE A 170 6.04 5.86 6.02
N GLY A 171 6.59 6.55 7.01
CA GLY A 171 6.99 5.98 8.28
C GLY A 171 6.03 6.28 9.42
N ARG A 172 6.35 5.72 10.57
CA ARG A 172 5.83 6.19 11.85
C ARG A 172 6.58 7.47 12.19
N ALA A 173 5.84 8.51 12.56
CA ALA A 173 6.41 9.68 13.19
C ALA A 173 6.93 9.34 14.59
#